data_57a674e824766a5e2d0645ec92f6dd7e
#
_entry.id   57a674e824766a5e2d0645ec92f6dd7e
#
_cell.length_a   1.000
_cell.length_b   1.000
_cell.length_c   1.000
_cell.angle_alpha   90.00
_cell.angle_beta   90.00
_cell.angle_gamma   90.00
#
_symmetry.space_group_name_H-M   'P 1'
#
loop_
_entity.id
_entity.type
_entity.pdbx_description
1 polymer ?
#
loop_
_entity_poly.entity_id
_entity_poly.type
_entity_poly.pdbx_seq_one_letter_code
_entity_poly.pdbx_strand_id
1 'polypeptide(L)'
;TPATKNLPSLAVIYGLKARAYLWLGGFTESYAEVPTGDAAYRLAAEYARKAIDASGCTIMTESQWLDPKTGYNTVNSSWMWAMIQTTDTVLNNLLSWSAHMATESIWGYGYGAQPGISVFSYNRISSGDFRKKSFVGADRSFDAIAPYTTLTEEEFATIAPYASFKFHAANGEKRNYSTGNVTSIPMMRVEEMYLIEAEATAHYDAATGKSLLQSFMANRDPAYTVPAANDLIDEIIFQKRIEFWGEGVIFYDLKRLNIGMHNGDTGTNAPPMAQLSTDGRAPW
;
A
#
# COMPACT_ATOMS: atom_id res chain seq x y z
N THR A 1 14.50 6.92 18.77
CA THR A 1 13.15 6.76 18.19
C THR A 1 12.17 7.37 19.17
N PRO A 2 11.22 8.25 18.76
CA PRO A 2 10.20 8.73 19.66
C PRO A 2 9.44 7.54 20.28
N ALA A 3 9.05 7.66 21.54
CA ALA A 3 8.27 6.64 22.22
C ALA A 3 6.91 6.38 21.55
N THR A 4 6.45 7.33 20.73
CA THR A 4 5.16 7.30 20.05
C THR A 4 5.31 7.49 18.55
N LYS A 5 4.57 6.74 17.74
CA LYS A 5 4.61 6.79 16.27
C LYS A 5 3.93 8.05 15.68
N ASN A 6 3.28 8.87 16.47
CA ASN A 6 2.62 10.12 16.01
C ASN A 6 3.57 11.30 15.87
N LEU A 7 4.81 11.17 16.32
CA LEU A 7 5.84 12.21 16.15
C LEU A 7 6.89 11.80 15.14
N PRO A 8 7.31 12.72 14.25
CA PRO A 8 8.38 12.44 13.31
C PRO A 8 9.72 12.18 14.02
N SER A 9 10.33 11.04 13.74
CA SER A 9 11.66 10.66 14.21
C SER A 9 12.72 11.01 13.18
N LEU A 10 14.00 10.85 13.52
CA LEU A 10 15.10 10.98 12.56
C LEU A 10 14.91 10.03 11.37
N ALA A 11 14.45 8.80 11.61
CA ALA A 11 14.13 7.85 10.56
C ALA A 11 13.03 8.36 9.61
N VAL A 12 11.99 9.00 10.16
CA VAL A 12 10.91 9.63 9.36
C VAL A 12 11.46 10.78 8.51
N ILE A 13 12.36 11.62 9.06
CA ILE A 13 13.02 12.70 8.30
C ILE A 13 13.81 12.10 7.13
N TYR A 14 14.57 11.03 7.34
CA TYR A 14 15.25 10.33 6.25
C TYR A 14 14.27 9.76 5.22
N GLY A 15 13.16 9.18 5.66
CA GLY A 15 12.11 8.69 4.76
C GLY A 15 11.46 9.79 3.92
N LEU A 16 11.20 10.97 4.50
CA LEU A 16 10.70 12.13 3.75
C LEU A 16 11.72 12.62 2.70
N LYS A 17 13.03 12.61 3.04
CA LYS A 17 14.08 12.90 2.06
C LYS A 17 14.11 11.85 0.95
N ALA A 18 13.99 10.56 1.28
CA ALA A 18 13.92 9.50 0.29
C ALA A 18 12.76 9.69 -0.70
N ARG A 19 11.56 10.01 -0.21
CA ARG A 19 10.38 10.37 -1.04
C ARG A 19 10.69 11.56 -1.97
N ALA A 20 11.26 12.64 -1.41
CA ALA A 20 11.56 13.85 -2.17
C ALA A 20 12.58 13.59 -3.28
N TYR A 21 13.68 12.89 -2.97
CA TYR A 21 14.70 12.56 -3.97
C TYR A 21 14.21 11.54 -5.01
N LEU A 22 13.36 10.59 -4.63
CA LEU A 22 12.72 9.69 -5.60
C LEU A 22 11.86 10.48 -6.60
N TRP A 23 11.14 11.50 -6.12
CA TRP A 23 10.37 12.40 -6.98
C TRP A 23 11.30 13.17 -7.93
N LEU A 24 12.36 13.77 -7.41
CA LEU A 24 13.34 14.54 -8.18
C LEU A 24 14.10 13.68 -9.20
N GLY A 25 14.25 12.38 -8.95
CA GLY A 25 14.85 11.43 -9.90
C GLY A 25 14.09 11.35 -11.23
N GLY A 26 12.77 11.56 -11.22
CA GLY A 26 11.94 11.59 -12.42
C GLY A 26 12.07 12.85 -13.27
N PHE A 27 12.74 13.89 -12.79
CA PHE A 27 12.95 15.12 -13.56
C PHE A 27 14.18 15.02 -14.47
N THR A 28 14.02 15.39 -15.73
CA THR A 28 15.11 15.46 -16.72
C THR A 28 15.75 16.83 -16.78
N GLU A 29 15.07 17.86 -16.26
CA GLU A 29 15.59 19.23 -16.25
C GLU A 29 16.56 19.44 -15.07
N SER A 30 17.65 20.16 -15.33
CA SER A 30 18.60 20.55 -14.27
C SER A 30 18.12 21.84 -13.61
N TYR A 31 17.97 21.81 -12.32
CA TYR A 31 17.76 22.98 -11.47
C TYR A 31 19.05 23.29 -10.73
N ALA A 32 19.46 24.57 -10.68
CA ALA A 32 20.66 24.96 -9.97
C ALA A 32 20.62 24.45 -8.51
N GLU A 33 21.68 23.75 -8.11
CA GLU A 33 21.87 23.21 -6.75
C GLU A 33 20.87 22.11 -6.31
N VAL A 34 19.93 21.70 -7.15
CA VAL A 34 18.98 20.61 -6.86
C VAL A 34 19.35 19.37 -7.68
N PRO A 35 19.68 18.25 -7.06
CA PRO A 35 19.99 17.01 -7.78
C PRO A 35 18.72 16.46 -8.45
N THR A 36 18.85 16.05 -9.71
CA THR A 36 17.80 15.38 -10.50
C THR A 36 18.36 14.13 -11.18
N GLY A 37 17.51 13.31 -11.80
CA GLY A 37 17.95 12.10 -12.50
C GLY A 37 18.72 11.15 -11.57
N ASP A 38 19.78 10.54 -12.07
CA ASP A 38 20.60 9.55 -11.37
C ASP A 38 21.17 10.07 -10.04
N ALA A 39 21.55 11.34 -9.98
CA ALA A 39 22.06 11.93 -8.72
C ALA A 39 20.98 11.94 -7.62
N ALA A 40 19.75 12.27 -7.98
CA ALA A 40 18.62 12.22 -7.07
C ALA A 40 18.24 10.78 -6.70
N TYR A 41 18.24 9.83 -7.65
CA TYR A 41 17.99 8.42 -7.35
C TYR A 41 19.03 7.85 -6.38
N ARG A 42 20.31 8.17 -6.51
CA ARG A 42 21.34 7.74 -5.54
C ARG A 42 21.05 8.27 -4.13
N LEU A 43 20.64 9.53 -4.01
CA LEU A 43 20.24 10.12 -2.73
C LEU A 43 18.95 9.49 -2.19
N ALA A 44 17.97 9.16 -3.05
CA ALA A 44 16.77 8.46 -2.63
C ALA A 44 17.10 7.10 -2.01
N ALA A 45 17.94 6.31 -2.67
CA ALA A 45 18.37 5.00 -2.16
C ALA A 45 19.16 5.15 -0.84
N GLU A 46 20.09 6.10 -0.77
CA GLU A 46 20.88 6.37 0.44
C GLU A 46 19.99 6.75 1.64
N TYR A 47 19.03 7.67 1.45
CA TYR A 47 18.15 8.10 2.53
C TYR A 47 17.11 7.05 2.89
N ALA A 48 16.66 6.21 1.95
CA ALA A 48 15.81 5.07 2.24
C ALA A 48 16.55 4.06 3.13
N ARG A 49 17.80 3.73 2.82
CA ARG A 49 18.65 2.87 3.67
C ARG A 49 18.86 3.47 5.06
N LYS A 50 19.21 4.75 5.16
CA LYS A 50 19.33 5.44 6.45
C LYS A 50 18.03 5.42 7.26
N ALA A 51 16.88 5.53 6.59
CA ALA A 51 15.59 5.46 7.24
C ALA A 51 15.33 4.05 7.81
N ILE A 52 15.62 3.01 7.05
CA ILE A 52 15.51 1.61 7.49
C ILE A 52 16.38 1.40 8.74
N ASP A 53 17.66 1.71 8.64
CA ASP A 53 18.64 1.43 9.69
C ASP A 53 18.36 2.21 10.99
N ALA A 54 17.85 3.45 10.86
CA ALA A 54 17.52 4.29 12.02
C ALA A 54 16.15 4.01 12.64
N SER A 55 15.23 3.31 11.91
CA SER A 55 13.84 3.15 12.34
C SER A 55 13.65 2.16 13.48
N GLY A 56 14.45 1.09 13.52
CA GLY A 56 14.20 -0.08 14.35
C GLY A 56 12.89 -0.81 14.00
N CYS A 57 12.30 -0.48 12.83
CA CYS A 57 11.09 -1.12 12.33
C CYS A 57 11.42 -2.43 11.58
N THR A 58 10.46 -3.32 11.54
CA THR A 58 10.56 -4.59 10.80
C THR A 58 9.43 -4.71 9.78
N ILE A 59 9.70 -5.41 8.69
CA ILE A 59 8.68 -5.70 7.69
C ILE A 59 7.53 -6.49 8.33
N MET A 60 6.30 -6.13 8.01
CA MET A 60 5.09 -6.77 8.48
C MET A 60 5.02 -8.22 8.02
N THR A 61 4.77 -9.14 8.92
CA THR A 61 4.62 -10.57 8.61
C THR A 61 3.26 -10.90 8.02
N GLU A 62 3.10 -12.08 7.42
CA GLU A 62 1.82 -12.59 6.94
C GLU A 62 0.75 -12.58 8.03
N SER A 63 1.08 -13.09 9.22
CA SER A 63 0.13 -13.14 10.35
C SER A 63 -0.29 -11.76 10.84
N GLN A 64 0.61 -10.78 10.81
CA GLN A 64 0.28 -9.39 11.14
C GLN A 64 -0.59 -8.74 10.07
N TRP A 65 -0.32 -9.03 8.80
CA TRP A 65 -1.06 -8.46 7.68
C TRP A 65 -2.49 -8.98 7.59
N LEU A 66 -2.69 -10.26 7.85
CA LEU A 66 -3.96 -10.96 7.64
C LEU A 66 -4.81 -11.09 8.92
N ASP A 67 -4.39 -10.54 10.05
CA ASP A 67 -5.17 -10.57 11.29
C ASP A 67 -6.41 -9.67 11.18
N PRO A 68 -7.63 -10.23 11.23
CA PRO A 68 -8.86 -9.45 11.04
C PRO A 68 -9.21 -8.53 12.22
N LYS A 69 -8.47 -8.59 13.32
CA LYS A 69 -8.73 -7.79 14.53
C LYS A 69 -7.67 -6.74 14.79
N THR A 70 -6.41 -7.10 14.63
CA THR A 70 -5.28 -6.21 14.96
C THR A 70 -4.42 -5.87 13.77
N GLY A 71 -4.63 -6.50 12.60
CA GLY A 71 -3.78 -6.44 11.43
C GLY A 71 -3.39 -5.05 10.97
N TYR A 72 -3.85 -4.64 9.83
CA TYR A 72 -3.35 -3.43 9.18
C TYR A 72 -3.75 -2.11 9.87
N ASN A 73 -4.83 -2.07 10.63
CA ASN A 73 -5.37 -0.84 11.23
C ASN A 73 -4.78 -0.48 12.59
N THR A 74 -3.93 -1.33 13.13
CA THR A 74 -3.32 -1.15 14.43
C THR A 74 -1.84 -0.84 14.29
N VAL A 75 -1.33 0.08 15.11
CA VAL A 75 0.10 0.40 15.15
C VAL A 75 0.90 -0.87 15.39
N ASN A 76 1.82 -1.17 14.48
CA ASN A 76 2.65 -2.37 14.52
C ASN A 76 4.13 -2.05 14.30
N SER A 77 4.95 -3.10 14.23
CA SER A 77 6.40 -2.99 14.10
C SER A 77 6.87 -2.37 12.78
N SER A 78 6.04 -2.35 11.74
CA SER A 78 6.42 -1.80 10.44
C SER A 78 6.20 -0.30 10.30
N TRP A 79 5.35 0.28 11.15
CA TRP A 79 5.01 1.69 11.06
C TRP A 79 6.10 2.59 11.62
N MET A 80 6.62 3.47 10.79
CA MET A 80 7.60 4.49 11.18
C MET A 80 6.92 5.74 11.71
N TRP A 81 5.78 6.11 11.09
CA TRP A 81 4.99 7.30 11.41
C TRP A 81 3.52 7.02 11.14
N ALA A 82 2.65 7.49 12.04
CA ALA A 82 1.22 7.24 11.95
C ALA A 82 0.40 8.38 12.56
N MET A 83 -0.81 8.57 12.04
CA MET A 83 -1.85 9.32 12.72
C MET A 83 -2.53 8.36 13.70
N ILE A 84 -2.22 8.54 14.98
CA ILE A 84 -2.80 7.73 16.05
C ILE A 84 -4.17 8.30 16.40
N GLN A 85 -5.20 7.46 16.32
CA GLN A 85 -6.56 7.80 16.71
C GLN A 85 -6.95 7.10 18.00
N THR A 86 -7.75 7.80 18.79
CA THR A 86 -8.38 7.31 20.03
C THR A 86 -9.88 7.62 19.95
N THR A 87 -10.66 7.09 20.88
CA THR A 87 -12.09 7.40 20.99
C THR A 87 -12.38 8.90 21.08
N ASP A 88 -11.44 9.67 21.66
CA ASP A 88 -11.61 11.12 21.82
C ASP A 88 -11.21 11.93 20.57
N THR A 89 -10.40 11.34 19.68
CA THR A 89 -9.87 12.04 18.50
C THR A 89 -10.56 11.67 17.19
N VAL A 90 -11.27 10.55 17.14
CA VAL A 90 -12.03 10.15 15.97
C VAL A 90 -13.31 10.98 15.86
N LEU A 91 -13.46 11.71 14.75
CA LEU A 91 -14.48 12.74 14.61
C LEU A 91 -15.89 12.17 14.39
N ASN A 92 -16.03 11.21 13.51
CA ASN A 92 -17.33 10.71 13.07
C ASN A 92 -17.18 9.32 12.43
N ASN A 93 -18.11 8.43 12.75
CA ASN A 93 -18.13 7.07 12.23
C ASN A 93 -18.18 7.01 10.69
N LEU A 94 -18.90 7.93 10.03
CA LEU A 94 -19.05 7.95 8.58
C LEU A 94 -17.87 8.64 7.86
N LEU A 95 -17.09 9.45 8.58
CA LEU A 95 -15.97 10.20 8.03
C LEU A 95 -14.60 9.60 8.40
N SER A 96 -14.59 8.53 9.18
CA SER A 96 -13.32 7.85 9.53
C SER A 96 -12.75 7.07 8.34
N TRP A 97 -11.44 6.87 8.36
CA TRP A 97 -10.78 6.09 7.32
C TRP A 97 -11.33 4.66 7.22
N SER A 98 -11.54 3.99 8.35
CA SER A 98 -12.12 2.64 8.38
C SER A 98 -13.55 2.60 7.83
N ALA A 99 -14.34 3.66 8.00
CA ALA A 99 -15.67 3.74 7.41
C ALA A 99 -15.65 3.65 5.87
N HIS A 100 -14.57 4.12 5.26
CA HIS A 100 -14.43 4.12 3.79
C HIS A 100 -13.68 2.90 3.26
N MET A 101 -12.74 2.34 4.01
CA MET A 101 -11.80 1.35 3.52
C MET A 101 -12.09 -0.08 4.00
N ALA A 102 -12.74 -0.25 5.15
CA ALA A 102 -13.01 -1.55 5.72
C ALA A 102 -14.31 -2.14 5.17
N THR A 103 -14.20 -3.10 4.27
CA THR A 103 -15.34 -3.81 3.67
C THR A 103 -16.23 -4.51 4.73
N GLU A 104 -15.66 -4.85 5.87
CA GLU A 104 -16.40 -5.48 6.98
C GLU A 104 -17.19 -4.51 7.85
N SER A 105 -16.95 -3.21 7.76
CA SER A 105 -17.59 -2.21 8.62
C SER A 105 -19.03 -1.97 8.19
N ILE A 106 -19.94 -2.81 8.65
CA ILE A 106 -21.38 -2.81 8.31
C ILE A 106 -22.04 -1.44 8.59
N TRP A 107 -21.49 -0.66 9.51
CA TRP A 107 -21.90 0.69 9.85
C TRP A 107 -21.34 1.78 8.93
N GLY A 108 -20.40 1.45 8.02
CA GLY A 108 -19.65 2.42 7.21
C GLY A 108 -19.87 2.27 5.71
N TYR A 109 -19.38 3.24 4.94
CA TYR A 109 -19.42 3.21 3.48
C TYR A 109 -18.60 2.08 2.86
N GLY A 110 -17.57 1.59 3.56
CA GLY A 110 -16.73 0.49 3.08
C GLY A 110 -17.53 -0.78 2.79
N TYR A 111 -18.53 -1.10 3.62
CA TYR A 111 -19.41 -2.25 3.39
C TYR A 111 -20.31 -2.05 2.16
N GLY A 112 -20.85 -0.86 1.97
CA GLY A 112 -21.71 -0.56 0.82
C GLY A 112 -20.94 -0.35 -0.49
N ALA A 113 -19.77 0.28 -0.43
CA ALA A 113 -18.95 0.59 -1.62
C ALA A 113 -17.99 -0.55 -2.00
N GLN A 114 -17.60 -1.37 -1.04
CA GLN A 114 -16.74 -2.54 -1.21
C GLN A 114 -15.48 -2.24 -2.03
N PRO A 115 -14.58 -1.36 -1.54
CA PRO A 115 -13.37 -1.01 -2.27
C PRO A 115 -12.58 -2.27 -2.65
N GLY A 116 -12.19 -2.39 -3.90
CA GLY A 116 -11.56 -3.59 -4.42
C GLY A 116 -10.37 -3.33 -5.32
N ILE A 117 -9.64 -4.40 -5.61
CA ILE A 117 -8.52 -4.40 -6.55
C ILE A 117 -9.03 -4.66 -7.98
N SER A 118 -8.34 -4.11 -8.99
CA SER A 118 -8.67 -4.44 -10.37
C SER A 118 -8.39 -5.92 -10.67
N VAL A 119 -9.22 -6.53 -11.52
CA VAL A 119 -9.06 -7.93 -11.95
C VAL A 119 -7.67 -8.20 -12.54
N PHE A 120 -7.12 -7.27 -13.29
CA PHE A 120 -5.77 -7.39 -13.88
C PHE A 120 -4.68 -7.45 -12.80
N SER A 121 -4.77 -6.56 -11.80
CA SER A 121 -3.81 -6.57 -10.69
C SER A 121 -3.96 -7.83 -9.85
N TYR A 122 -5.19 -8.26 -9.53
CA TYR A 122 -5.44 -9.48 -8.78
C TYR A 122 -4.87 -10.72 -9.47
N ASN A 123 -5.08 -10.86 -10.78
CA ASN A 123 -4.60 -12.01 -11.56
C ASN A 123 -3.07 -12.02 -11.69
N ARG A 124 -2.43 -10.86 -11.65
CA ARG A 124 -0.96 -10.74 -11.70
C ARG A 124 -0.28 -11.09 -10.37
N ILE A 125 -0.98 -10.99 -9.23
CA ILE A 125 -0.43 -11.41 -7.94
C ILE A 125 -0.23 -12.93 -7.95
N SER A 126 0.99 -13.38 -7.62
CA SER A 126 1.33 -14.80 -7.48
C SER A 126 0.41 -15.50 -6.46
N SER A 127 0.12 -16.77 -6.68
CA SER A 127 -0.63 -17.57 -5.69
C SER A 127 0.15 -17.81 -4.39
N GLY A 128 1.48 -17.71 -4.42
CA GLY A 128 2.34 -17.79 -3.24
C GLY A 128 2.41 -16.50 -2.42
N ASP A 129 2.00 -15.38 -2.99
CA ASP A 129 2.00 -14.08 -2.32
C ASP A 129 0.82 -13.96 -1.36
N PHE A 130 1.10 -13.91 -0.06
CA PHE A 130 0.05 -13.88 0.95
C PHE A 130 -0.85 -12.63 0.85
N ARG A 131 -0.38 -11.51 0.26
CA ARG A 131 -1.18 -10.29 0.09
C ARG A 131 -2.41 -10.54 -0.79
N LYS A 132 -2.36 -11.55 -1.67
CA LYS A 132 -3.52 -11.96 -2.47
C LYS A 132 -4.70 -12.40 -1.62
N LYS A 133 -4.44 -12.99 -0.44
CA LYS A 133 -5.46 -13.42 0.53
C LYS A 133 -6.25 -12.26 1.14
N SER A 134 -5.78 -11.03 0.96
CA SER A 134 -6.53 -9.81 1.37
C SER A 134 -7.62 -9.41 0.38
N PHE A 135 -7.81 -10.15 -0.70
CA PHE A 135 -8.80 -9.83 -1.72
C PHE A 135 -9.68 -11.04 -2.02
N VAL A 136 -10.96 -10.80 -2.21
CA VAL A 136 -11.92 -11.83 -2.58
C VAL A 136 -11.59 -12.35 -3.98
N GLY A 137 -11.55 -13.67 -4.16
CA GLY A 137 -11.38 -14.27 -5.48
C GLY A 137 -12.58 -14.07 -6.40
N ALA A 138 -12.39 -14.39 -7.69
CA ALA A 138 -13.48 -14.34 -8.68
C ALA A 138 -14.65 -15.27 -8.35
N ASP A 139 -14.36 -16.39 -7.71
CA ASP A 139 -15.31 -17.43 -7.27
C ASP A 139 -16.09 -17.07 -6.01
N ARG A 140 -15.66 -15.99 -5.31
CA ARG A 140 -16.25 -15.56 -4.04
C ARG A 140 -16.32 -16.67 -3.01
N SER A 141 -15.26 -17.48 -2.90
CA SER A 141 -15.21 -18.55 -1.90
C SER A 141 -15.09 -17.96 -0.49
N PHE A 142 -16.07 -18.24 0.36
CA PHE A 142 -16.04 -17.85 1.77
C PHE A 142 -14.91 -18.59 2.50
N ASP A 143 -14.73 -19.88 2.25
CA ASP A 143 -13.69 -20.68 2.89
C ASP A 143 -12.28 -20.09 2.69
N ALA A 144 -12.04 -19.47 1.53
CA ALA A 144 -10.77 -18.85 1.22
C ALA A 144 -10.50 -17.56 2.02
N ILE A 145 -11.56 -16.83 2.39
CA ILE A 145 -11.47 -15.55 3.11
C ILE A 145 -11.79 -15.66 4.61
N ALA A 146 -12.52 -16.69 5.02
CA ALA A 146 -13.00 -16.87 6.39
C ALA A 146 -11.91 -16.73 7.48
N PRO A 147 -10.65 -17.18 7.28
CA PRO A 147 -9.60 -16.98 8.27
C PRO A 147 -9.20 -15.51 8.45
N TYR A 148 -9.54 -14.64 7.50
CA TYR A 148 -9.05 -13.26 7.38
C TYR A 148 -10.16 -12.22 7.48
N THR A 149 -11.36 -12.62 7.90
CA THR A 149 -12.53 -11.75 8.06
C THR A 149 -13.27 -12.00 9.36
N THR A 150 -13.98 -11.00 9.84
CA THR A 150 -14.93 -11.13 10.96
C THR A 150 -16.37 -11.35 10.46
N LEU A 151 -16.61 -11.33 9.15
CA LEU A 151 -17.94 -11.60 8.57
C LEU A 151 -18.34 -13.06 8.75
N THR A 152 -19.62 -13.30 8.94
CA THR A 152 -20.21 -14.62 8.78
C THR A 152 -20.39 -14.93 7.30
N GLU A 153 -20.62 -16.20 6.96
CA GLU A 153 -20.89 -16.60 5.56
C GLU A 153 -22.12 -15.88 4.98
N GLU A 154 -23.17 -15.69 5.78
CA GLU A 154 -24.36 -14.94 5.38
C GLU A 154 -24.06 -13.48 5.06
N GLU A 155 -23.28 -12.81 5.91
CA GLU A 155 -22.83 -11.41 5.69
C GLU A 155 -21.92 -11.32 4.45
N PHE A 156 -21.04 -12.31 4.26
CA PHE A 156 -20.13 -12.36 3.12
C PHE A 156 -20.87 -12.59 1.79
N ALA A 157 -22.06 -13.20 1.80
CA ALA A 157 -22.82 -13.48 0.60
C ALA A 157 -23.14 -12.25 -0.28
N THR A 158 -23.07 -11.04 0.30
CA THR A 158 -23.28 -9.77 -0.42
C THR A 158 -21.98 -9.14 -0.93
N ILE A 159 -20.81 -9.69 -0.58
CA ILE A 159 -19.52 -9.09 -0.92
C ILE A 159 -19.15 -9.39 -2.37
N ALA A 160 -18.72 -8.35 -3.08
CA ALA A 160 -18.33 -8.44 -4.49
C ALA A 160 -16.99 -9.19 -4.67
N PRO A 161 -16.77 -9.82 -5.84
CA PRO A 161 -15.45 -10.32 -6.18
C PRO A 161 -14.43 -9.17 -6.19
N TYR A 162 -13.20 -9.49 -5.82
CA TYR A 162 -12.06 -8.56 -5.73
C TYR A 162 -12.16 -7.50 -4.64
N ALA A 163 -13.21 -7.50 -3.80
CA ALA A 163 -13.30 -6.63 -2.63
C ALA A 163 -12.12 -6.86 -1.68
N SER A 164 -11.67 -5.80 -1.01
CA SER A 164 -10.49 -5.83 -0.14
C SER A 164 -10.85 -6.09 1.31
N PHE A 165 -10.09 -6.98 1.94
CA PHE A 165 -10.04 -7.22 3.37
C PHE A 165 -8.67 -6.84 3.97
N LYS A 166 -7.94 -5.92 3.35
CA LYS A 166 -6.70 -5.39 3.91
C LYS A 166 -6.95 -4.50 5.13
N PHE A 167 -8.05 -3.74 5.11
CA PHE A 167 -8.44 -2.84 6.17
C PHE A 167 -9.63 -3.41 6.92
N HIS A 168 -9.57 -3.32 8.26
CA HIS A 168 -10.58 -3.88 9.15
C HIS A 168 -11.14 -2.82 10.09
N ALA A 169 -12.27 -3.09 10.72
CA ALA A 169 -12.71 -2.33 11.89
C ALA A 169 -11.76 -2.57 13.07
N ALA A 170 -11.57 -1.58 13.93
CA ALA A 170 -10.74 -1.73 15.12
C ALA A 170 -11.26 -2.87 16.00
N ASN A 171 -10.36 -3.73 16.44
CA ASN A 171 -10.67 -4.93 17.25
C ASN A 171 -11.70 -5.89 16.62
N GLY A 172 -11.91 -5.80 15.32
CA GLY A 172 -12.91 -6.58 14.61
C GLY A 172 -14.37 -6.16 14.89
N GLU A 173 -14.59 -4.94 15.40
CA GLU A 173 -15.90 -4.43 15.79
C GLU A 173 -16.74 -3.94 14.60
N LYS A 174 -17.13 -4.88 13.75
CA LYS A 174 -17.88 -4.61 12.51
C LYS A 174 -19.27 -4.01 12.68
N ARG A 175 -19.87 -4.08 13.88
CA ARG A 175 -21.22 -3.60 14.16
C ARG A 175 -21.27 -2.38 15.07
N ASN A 176 -20.23 -2.14 15.86
CA ASN A 176 -20.16 -1.03 16.80
C ASN A 176 -19.23 0.05 16.26
N TYR A 177 -19.80 1.11 15.67
CA TYR A 177 -19.01 2.19 15.10
C TYR A 177 -18.23 3.00 16.15
N SER A 178 -18.71 3.06 17.40
CA SER A 178 -18.05 3.84 18.46
C SER A 178 -16.65 3.31 18.80
N THR A 179 -16.44 2.01 18.61
CA THR A 179 -15.16 1.35 18.84
C THR A 179 -14.50 0.91 17.53
N GLY A 180 -15.29 0.45 16.57
CA GLY A 180 -14.79 -0.08 15.29
C GLY A 180 -14.16 0.97 14.38
N ASN A 181 -14.51 2.27 14.52
CA ASN A 181 -13.91 3.34 13.74
C ASN A 181 -12.60 3.92 14.33
N VAL A 182 -12.17 3.43 15.49
CA VAL A 182 -10.93 3.89 16.15
C VAL A 182 -9.72 3.17 15.55
N THR A 183 -9.44 3.45 14.29
CA THR A 183 -8.27 2.91 13.58
C THR A 183 -7.24 3.99 13.34
N SER A 184 -5.97 3.65 13.52
CA SER A 184 -4.86 4.56 13.21
C SER A 184 -4.47 4.45 11.73
N ILE A 185 -3.88 5.49 11.18
CA ILE A 185 -3.53 5.59 9.75
C ILE A 185 -2.01 5.63 9.60
N PRO A 186 -1.40 4.68 8.88
CA PRO A 186 0.02 4.74 8.59
C PRO A 186 0.34 5.89 7.63
N MET A 187 1.24 6.76 8.05
CA MET A 187 1.77 7.85 7.23
C MET A 187 3.08 7.47 6.54
N MET A 188 3.79 6.52 7.14
CA MET A 188 5.03 5.95 6.60
C MET A 188 5.28 4.59 7.23
N ARG A 189 5.59 3.61 6.40
CA ARG A 189 5.97 2.25 6.80
C ARG A 189 7.38 1.92 6.29
N VAL A 190 8.07 1.02 6.99
CA VAL A 190 9.43 0.63 6.59
C VAL A 190 9.46 -0.08 5.23
N GLU A 191 8.40 -0.77 4.85
CA GLU A 191 8.27 -1.41 3.53
C GLU A 191 8.39 -0.41 2.39
N GLU A 192 7.92 0.81 2.60
CA GLU A 192 8.08 1.88 1.60
C GLU A 192 9.56 2.22 1.39
N MET A 193 10.33 2.26 2.45
CA MET A 193 11.76 2.54 2.36
C MET A 193 12.50 1.44 1.60
N TYR A 194 12.19 0.16 1.84
CA TYR A 194 12.75 -0.95 1.06
C TYR A 194 12.40 -0.86 -0.43
N LEU A 195 11.16 -0.50 -0.77
CA LEU A 195 10.74 -0.39 -2.17
C LEU A 195 11.24 0.90 -2.85
N ILE A 196 11.44 2.00 -2.10
CA ILE A 196 12.14 3.19 -2.61
C ILE A 196 13.61 2.87 -2.90
N GLU A 197 14.28 2.16 -1.99
CA GLU A 197 15.68 1.77 -2.19
C GLU A 197 15.83 0.88 -3.43
N ALA A 198 14.97 -0.12 -3.58
CA ALA A 198 15.00 -1.02 -4.74
C ALA A 198 14.76 -0.28 -6.06
N GLU A 199 13.75 0.58 -6.10
CA GLU A 199 13.41 1.38 -7.29
C GLU A 199 14.51 2.37 -7.65
N ALA A 200 14.90 3.19 -6.70
CA ALA A 200 15.92 4.21 -6.91
C ALA A 200 17.24 3.58 -7.37
N THR A 201 17.64 2.44 -6.77
CA THR A 201 18.83 1.70 -7.19
C THR A 201 18.68 1.14 -8.60
N ALA A 202 17.49 0.63 -8.97
CA ALA A 202 17.26 0.05 -10.28
C ALA A 202 17.49 1.04 -11.44
N HIS A 203 17.31 2.34 -11.20
CA HIS A 203 17.55 3.38 -12.22
C HIS A 203 19.03 3.52 -12.61
N TYR A 204 19.99 3.23 -11.72
CA TYR A 204 21.41 3.35 -12.02
C TYR A 204 22.22 2.05 -11.90
N ASP A 205 21.64 1.03 -11.27
CA ASP A 205 22.19 -0.33 -11.14
C ASP A 205 21.04 -1.35 -11.08
N ALA A 206 20.60 -1.78 -12.26
CA ALA A 206 19.47 -2.70 -12.38
C ALA A 206 19.71 -4.06 -11.71
N ALA A 207 20.95 -4.57 -11.67
CA ALA A 207 21.28 -5.85 -11.04
C ALA A 207 21.09 -5.78 -9.51
N THR A 208 21.60 -4.73 -8.89
CA THR A 208 21.43 -4.49 -7.46
C THR A 208 19.98 -4.17 -7.12
N GLY A 209 19.29 -3.32 -7.90
CA GLY A 209 17.85 -3.03 -7.71
C GLY A 209 16.98 -4.27 -7.77
N LYS A 210 17.26 -5.19 -8.74
CA LYS A 210 16.59 -6.49 -8.82
C LYS A 210 16.81 -7.33 -7.56
N SER A 211 18.02 -7.38 -7.05
CA SER A 211 18.35 -8.16 -5.84
C SER A 211 17.65 -7.61 -4.61
N LEU A 212 17.56 -6.27 -4.48
CA LEU A 212 16.82 -5.61 -3.41
C LEU A 212 15.32 -5.92 -3.46
N LEU A 213 14.71 -5.85 -4.66
CA LEU A 213 13.32 -6.24 -4.84
C LEU A 213 13.08 -7.70 -4.45
N GLN A 214 13.93 -8.63 -4.92
CA GLN A 214 13.80 -10.04 -4.59
C GLN A 214 13.90 -10.29 -3.09
N SER A 215 14.83 -9.62 -2.40
CA SER A 215 15.01 -9.72 -0.96
C SER A 215 13.78 -9.21 -0.18
N PHE A 216 13.17 -8.12 -0.62
CA PHE A 216 11.92 -7.65 -0.05
C PHE A 216 10.79 -8.62 -0.30
N MET A 217 10.61 -9.06 -1.55
CA MET A 217 9.51 -9.92 -1.98
C MET A 217 9.56 -11.31 -1.34
N ALA A 218 10.72 -11.81 -0.93
CA ALA A 218 10.83 -13.06 -0.17
C ALA A 218 10.02 -13.03 1.15
N ASN A 219 9.72 -11.84 1.68
CA ASN A 219 8.82 -11.68 2.84
C ASN A 219 7.33 -11.71 2.44
N ARG A 220 6.99 -11.73 1.17
CA ARG A 220 5.61 -11.74 0.64
C ARG A 220 5.28 -13.07 -0.04
N ASP A 221 6.21 -13.56 -0.84
CA ASP A 221 6.19 -14.83 -1.54
C ASP A 221 7.60 -15.43 -1.52
N PRO A 222 7.86 -16.47 -0.72
CA PRO A 222 9.19 -17.09 -0.64
C PRO A 222 9.71 -17.66 -1.97
N ALA A 223 8.81 -17.92 -2.93
CA ALA A 223 9.16 -18.44 -4.26
C ALA A 223 9.27 -17.32 -5.31
N TYR A 224 9.12 -16.05 -4.91
CA TYR A 224 9.12 -14.93 -5.86
C TYR A 224 10.42 -14.82 -6.64
N THR A 225 10.27 -14.64 -7.93
CA THR A 225 11.36 -14.25 -8.84
C THR A 225 10.87 -13.10 -9.71
N VAL A 226 11.72 -12.12 -9.95
CA VAL A 226 11.37 -11.00 -10.86
C VAL A 226 11.10 -11.57 -12.24
N PRO A 227 9.90 -11.37 -12.83
CA PRO A 227 9.55 -11.90 -14.14
C PRO A 227 10.50 -11.38 -15.22
N ALA A 228 11.04 -12.28 -16.05
CA ALA A 228 12.01 -11.91 -17.07
C ALA A 228 11.42 -11.07 -18.22
N ALA A 229 10.10 -11.13 -18.41
CA ALA A 229 9.38 -10.40 -19.45
C ALA A 229 9.01 -8.96 -19.05
N ASN A 230 9.15 -8.61 -17.77
CA ASN A 230 8.77 -7.31 -17.26
C ASN A 230 9.97 -6.36 -17.21
N ASP A 231 9.73 -5.09 -17.50
CA ASP A 231 10.65 -4.04 -17.09
C ASP A 231 10.77 -4.02 -15.57
N LEU A 232 11.98 -3.86 -15.04
CA LEU A 232 12.24 -3.93 -13.61
C LEU A 232 11.52 -2.80 -12.85
N ILE A 233 11.50 -1.60 -13.41
CA ILE A 233 10.80 -0.46 -12.78
C ILE A 233 9.29 -0.72 -12.76
N ASP A 234 8.71 -1.16 -13.88
CA ASP A 234 7.29 -1.51 -13.94
C ASP A 234 6.94 -2.62 -12.93
N GLU A 235 7.82 -3.59 -12.75
CA GLU A 235 7.60 -4.64 -11.74
C GLU A 235 7.64 -4.08 -10.32
N ILE A 236 8.62 -3.21 -10.00
CA ILE A 236 8.68 -2.56 -8.68
C ILE A 236 7.43 -1.72 -8.43
N ILE A 237 6.98 -0.95 -9.41
CA ILE A 237 5.76 -0.14 -9.31
C ILE A 237 4.52 -1.03 -9.12
N PHE A 238 4.45 -2.17 -9.81
CA PHE A 238 3.39 -3.13 -9.57
C PHE A 238 3.41 -3.65 -8.12
N GLN A 239 4.57 -4.03 -7.60
CA GLN A 239 4.70 -4.50 -6.22
C GLN A 239 4.33 -3.41 -5.20
N LYS A 240 4.68 -2.15 -5.46
CA LYS A 240 4.23 -0.99 -4.66
C LYS A 240 2.71 -0.81 -4.70
N ARG A 241 2.07 -1.01 -5.87
CA ARG A 241 0.60 -0.94 -6.00
C ARG A 241 -0.11 -1.95 -5.11
N ILE A 242 0.41 -3.16 -5.02
CA ILE A 242 -0.16 -4.20 -4.16
C ILE A 242 0.14 -3.89 -2.69
N GLU A 243 1.40 -3.57 -2.37
CA GLU A 243 1.84 -3.29 -1.00
C GLU A 243 1.09 -2.11 -0.38
N PHE A 244 0.94 -1.01 -1.13
CA PHE A 244 0.33 0.22 -0.65
C PHE A 244 -1.10 0.43 -1.16
N TRP A 245 -1.78 -0.64 -1.56
CA TRP A 245 -3.17 -0.56 -1.98
C TRP A 245 -4.01 0.13 -0.88
N GLY A 246 -4.73 1.19 -1.27
CA GLY A 246 -5.58 1.96 -0.35
C GLY A 246 -4.87 2.95 0.58
N GLU A 247 -3.52 3.05 0.56
CA GLU A 247 -2.75 3.94 1.45
C GLU A 247 -2.41 5.31 0.84
N GLY A 248 -2.76 5.53 -0.44
CA GLY A 248 -2.49 6.80 -1.14
C GLY A 248 -1.05 6.97 -1.66
N VAL A 249 -0.11 6.14 -1.25
CA VAL A 249 1.32 6.26 -1.63
C VAL A 249 1.51 6.18 -3.13
N ILE A 250 0.85 5.25 -3.80
CA ILE A 250 1.02 5.02 -5.24
C ILE A 250 0.60 6.20 -6.12
N PHE A 251 -0.26 7.08 -5.62
CA PHE A 251 -0.66 8.27 -6.35
C PHE A 251 0.53 9.15 -6.75
N TYR A 252 1.50 9.31 -5.85
CA TYR A 252 2.72 10.07 -6.12
C TYR A 252 3.61 9.37 -7.16
N ASP A 253 3.67 8.04 -7.15
CA ASP A 253 4.42 7.27 -8.16
C ASP A 253 3.78 7.43 -9.56
N LEU A 254 2.47 7.33 -9.67
CA LEU A 254 1.75 7.56 -10.92
C LEU A 254 2.00 8.97 -11.49
N LYS A 255 2.00 9.97 -10.61
CA LYS A 255 2.24 11.36 -11.00
C LYS A 255 3.67 11.58 -11.52
N ARG A 256 4.70 11.18 -10.76
CA ARG A 256 6.10 11.41 -11.13
C ARG A 256 6.54 10.61 -12.36
N LEU A 257 5.93 9.43 -12.59
CA LEU A 257 6.21 8.57 -13.73
C LEU A 257 5.29 8.85 -14.93
N ASN A 258 4.37 9.80 -14.80
CA ASN A 258 3.37 10.13 -15.81
C ASN A 258 2.58 8.89 -16.29
N ILE A 259 2.20 8.01 -15.34
CA ILE A 259 1.44 6.79 -15.64
C ILE A 259 -0.05 7.09 -15.51
N GLY A 260 -0.80 6.91 -16.61
CA GLY A 260 -2.26 7.01 -16.61
C GLY A 260 -2.94 5.82 -15.91
N MET A 261 -4.18 6.02 -15.50
CA MET A 261 -5.03 4.96 -15.00
C MET A 261 -6.10 4.61 -16.02
N HIS A 262 -6.17 3.35 -16.43
CA HIS A 262 -7.15 2.82 -17.37
C HIS A 262 -8.03 1.79 -16.64
N ASN A 263 -9.03 2.29 -15.91
CA ASN A 263 -9.93 1.44 -15.14
C ASN A 263 -11.21 1.03 -15.91
N GLY A 264 -11.49 1.66 -17.04
CA GLY A 264 -12.70 1.44 -17.82
C GLY A 264 -12.52 0.56 -19.05
N ASP A 265 -11.38 -0.10 -19.22
CA ASP A 265 -11.11 -0.96 -20.37
C ASP A 265 -11.97 -2.23 -20.33
N THR A 266 -12.23 -2.81 -21.50
CA THR A 266 -12.99 -4.07 -21.64
C THR A 266 -12.36 -5.17 -20.77
N GLY A 267 -13.18 -5.81 -19.96
CA GLY A 267 -12.76 -6.88 -19.05
C GLY A 267 -12.29 -6.41 -17.68
N THR A 268 -12.37 -5.11 -17.37
CA THR A 268 -12.16 -4.63 -16.01
C THR A 268 -13.44 -4.79 -15.17
N ASN A 269 -13.28 -4.75 -13.84
CA ASN A 269 -14.38 -4.68 -12.88
C ASN A 269 -14.74 -3.23 -12.48
N ALA A 270 -14.11 -2.23 -13.12
CA ALA A 270 -14.38 -0.82 -12.88
C ALA A 270 -15.44 -0.25 -13.83
N PRO A 271 -16.24 0.75 -13.41
CA PRO A 271 -17.16 1.41 -14.31
C PRO A 271 -16.44 2.05 -15.51
N PRO A 272 -17.07 2.09 -16.70
CA PRO A 272 -16.46 2.67 -17.92
C PRO A 272 -16.01 4.13 -17.79
N MET A 273 -16.59 4.89 -16.87
CA MET A 273 -16.25 6.30 -16.63
C MET A 273 -15.03 6.50 -15.73
N ALA A 274 -14.43 5.45 -15.20
CA ALA A 274 -13.29 5.54 -14.29
C ALA A 274 -11.93 5.57 -15.03
N GLN A 275 -11.86 6.25 -16.17
CA GLN A 275 -10.61 6.44 -16.93
C GLN A 275 -9.97 7.78 -16.60
N LEU A 276 -8.68 7.77 -16.31
CA LEU A 276 -7.85 8.96 -16.16
C LEU A 276 -6.78 8.96 -17.25
N SER A 277 -6.85 9.95 -18.12
CA SER A 277 -5.94 10.11 -19.25
C SER A 277 -4.59 10.70 -18.83
N THR A 278 -3.53 10.34 -19.59
CA THR A 278 -2.19 10.95 -19.47
C THR A 278 -1.95 12.08 -20.46
N ASP A 279 -2.96 12.52 -21.20
CA ASP A 279 -2.83 13.51 -22.28
C ASP A 279 -2.50 14.95 -21.82
N GLY A 280 -1.87 15.12 -20.69
CA GLY A 280 -1.50 16.40 -20.09
C GLY A 280 -2.63 17.08 -19.31
N ARG A 281 -3.80 16.47 -19.29
CA ARG A 281 -4.97 16.90 -18.49
C ARG A 281 -5.15 16.01 -17.28
N ALA A 282 -4.04 15.59 -16.66
CA ALA A 282 -4.16 14.96 -15.35
C ALA A 282 -5.00 15.89 -14.47
N PRO A 283 -6.09 15.42 -13.87
CA PRO A 283 -7.14 16.25 -13.24
C PRO A 283 -6.70 16.92 -11.94
N TRP A 284 -5.48 17.28 -11.81
CA TRP A 284 -4.87 17.97 -10.66
C TRP A 284 -3.69 18.82 -11.06
#